data_9f86b57de5735843ce6aaefe0fb17a01
#
_entry.id   9f86b57de5735843ce6aaefe0fb17a01
#
_cell.length_a   1.000
_cell.length_b   1.000
_cell.length_c   1.000
_cell.angle_alpha   90.00
_cell.angle_beta   90.00
_cell.angle_gamma   90.00
#
_symmetry.space_group_name_H-M   'P 1'
#
loop_
_entity.id
_entity.type
_entity.pdbx_description
1 polymer ?
#
loop_
_entity_poly.entity_id
_entity_poly.type
_entity_poly.pdbx_seq_one_letter_code
_entity_poly.pdbx_strand_id
1 'polypeptide(L)'
;MDDNTKPSGATGLDLDRFRLRSFIENLPADQVEVHDEPVDLRDIAAIMQGNPKAVLFRKGGPEGHEVVGNVIGSRERIARAFEVSSNEIATEMQRRLRLPPQLVELSREEAPVQQKVITGDDMDVLGLPAHLQHGFDGAPYISATVDFSVDPATGWTNSGMRRLMLRGPQETGVDLNAPSDLRAIYMAASARGEHLPVAYVIGMHPIDHVSATMKVAVDELELISSLRAAPLPVVKCITNDIRVPADAEIVLEGYLDKAGYIEEEGPFGEYLGYYGGVKMNPVFRLTAITMRNDALFQTSTISGNRMDLTDTSNLEALRCELNVWEALKTVVREPVAVYAPVAAGGSMSVRFSLRQRFPGEARSAIHTVLGSTGAKHVFAVDPDIDIFSDRQMEWALGTRFQADRDLIVATGVRLSPLDPSLHGAPSGAKAGFDLTWPMQHANKWELQTPEPPTYPGKSFPSLTAALENGPKRFEELMAALGSRDGREIVREMHGLRHNGLKRDQAGRYFLEK
;
A
#
# COMPACT_ATOMS: atom_id res chain seq x y z
N MET A 1 -37.15 -0.01 -20.99
CA MET A 1 -36.82 -1.40 -21.33
C MET A 1 -35.83 -1.33 -22.48
N ASP A 2 -34.55 -1.14 -22.17
CA ASP A 2 -33.48 -1.26 -23.15
C ASP A 2 -32.52 -2.28 -22.57
N ASP A 3 -32.60 -3.47 -23.14
CA ASP A 3 -31.80 -4.66 -22.80
C ASP A 3 -30.46 -4.51 -23.53
N ASN A 4 -29.45 -3.97 -22.84
CA ASN A 4 -28.11 -3.82 -23.36
C ASN A 4 -27.22 -4.95 -22.83
N THR A 5 -27.58 -6.20 -23.11
CA THR A 5 -26.75 -7.36 -22.92
C THR A 5 -25.67 -7.38 -23.99
N LYS A 6 -24.45 -6.92 -23.62
CA LYS A 6 -23.23 -7.18 -24.41
C LYS A 6 -23.02 -8.70 -24.56
N PRO A 7 -22.55 -9.20 -25.70
CA PRO A 7 -22.28 -10.62 -25.87
C PRO A 7 -21.13 -11.05 -24.96
N SER A 8 -21.36 -12.02 -24.08
CA SER A 8 -20.29 -12.72 -23.37
C SER A 8 -19.45 -13.48 -24.39
N GLY A 9 -18.13 -13.24 -24.40
CA GLY A 9 -17.19 -14.04 -25.18
C GLY A 9 -17.32 -15.55 -24.87
N ALA A 10 -16.74 -16.39 -25.73
CA ALA A 10 -16.86 -17.86 -25.66
C ALA A 10 -16.44 -18.48 -24.29
N THR A 11 -15.70 -17.75 -23.45
CA THR A 11 -15.23 -18.18 -22.12
C THR A 11 -16.17 -17.83 -20.98
N GLY A 12 -17.21 -17.02 -21.17
CA GLY A 12 -18.09 -16.54 -20.10
C GLY A 12 -17.43 -15.57 -19.11
N LEU A 13 -16.19 -15.12 -19.39
CA LEU A 13 -15.46 -14.15 -18.56
C LEU A 13 -15.90 -12.72 -18.88
N ASP A 14 -16.04 -11.91 -17.82
CA ASP A 14 -16.20 -10.45 -17.95
C ASP A 14 -14.80 -9.82 -18.03
N LEU A 15 -14.33 -9.51 -19.24
CA LEU A 15 -13.01 -8.93 -19.53
C LEU A 15 -12.92 -7.43 -19.20
N ASP A 16 -14.02 -6.79 -18.81
CA ASP A 16 -14.05 -5.39 -18.39
C ASP A 16 -14.10 -5.25 -16.85
N ARG A 17 -14.34 -6.32 -16.10
CA ARG A 17 -14.46 -6.29 -14.64
C ARG A 17 -13.20 -5.74 -13.96
N PHE A 18 -12.01 -6.16 -14.39
CA PHE A 18 -10.71 -5.71 -13.87
C PHE A 18 -9.96 -4.85 -14.89
N ARG A 19 -10.67 -4.21 -15.80
CA ARG A 19 -10.10 -3.24 -16.71
C ARG A 19 -9.85 -1.92 -15.96
N LEU A 20 -8.70 -1.26 -16.22
CA LEU A 20 -8.38 0.05 -15.64
C LEU A 20 -9.48 1.08 -15.94
N ARG A 21 -9.93 1.18 -17.21
CA ARG A 21 -10.99 2.10 -17.62
C ARG A 21 -12.26 1.92 -16.80
N SER A 22 -12.72 0.68 -16.63
CA SER A 22 -13.92 0.37 -15.85
C SER A 22 -13.75 0.79 -14.39
N PHE A 23 -12.56 0.60 -13.80
CA PHE A 23 -12.29 1.06 -12.44
C PHE A 23 -12.41 2.59 -12.33
N ILE A 24 -11.82 3.35 -13.27
CA ILE A 24 -11.84 4.82 -13.26
C ILE A 24 -13.27 5.36 -13.48
N GLU A 25 -14.00 4.81 -14.42
CA GLU A 25 -15.38 5.23 -14.74
C GLU A 25 -16.39 4.93 -13.62
N ASN A 26 -16.10 3.94 -12.77
CA ASN A 26 -16.90 3.60 -11.60
C ASN A 26 -16.47 4.35 -10.31
N LEU A 27 -15.45 5.22 -10.37
CA LEU A 27 -15.09 6.05 -9.23
C LEU A 27 -16.14 7.14 -8.98
N PRO A 28 -16.47 7.45 -7.72
CA PRO A 28 -17.31 8.61 -7.40
C PRO A 28 -16.66 9.92 -7.88
N ALA A 29 -17.46 10.91 -8.18
CA ALA A 29 -17.01 12.21 -8.70
C ALA A 29 -16.05 12.97 -7.76
N ASP A 30 -16.08 12.67 -6.47
CA ASP A 30 -15.12 13.20 -5.50
C ASP A 30 -13.76 12.48 -5.51
N GLN A 31 -13.63 11.34 -6.20
CA GLN A 31 -12.43 10.52 -6.33
C GLN A 31 -11.74 10.64 -7.70
N VAL A 32 -12.37 11.28 -8.68
CA VAL A 32 -11.80 11.47 -10.02
C VAL A 32 -12.00 12.91 -10.48
N GLU A 33 -10.98 13.48 -11.13
CA GLU A 33 -11.01 14.76 -11.83
C GLU A 33 -10.83 14.49 -13.32
N VAL A 34 -11.67 15.08 -14.16
CA VAL A 34 -11.66 14.87 -15.61
C VAL A 34 -11.32 16.17 -16.32
N HIS A 35 -10.35 16.10 -17.22
CA HIS A 35 -9.98 17.19 -18.14
C HIS A 35 -10.40 16.82 -19.54
N ASP A 36 -11.45 17.47 -20.05
CA ASP A 36 -12.01 17.23 -21.39
C ASP A 36 -11.28 18.02 -22.49
N GLU A 37 -10.63 19.14 -22.11
CA GLU A 37 -9.86 19.96 -23.03
C GLU A 37 -8.45 19.38 -23.28
N PRO A 38 -7.83 19.70 -24.43
CA PRO A 38 -6.46 19.28 -24.70
C PRO A 38 -5.46 19.77 -23.63
N VAL A 39 -4.57 18.89 -23.19
CA VAL A 39 -3.52 19.18 -22.20
C VAL A 39 -2.16 18.82 -22.76
N ASP A 40 -1.23 19.77 -22.74
CA ASP A 40 0.16 19.51 -23.14
C ASP A 40 0.83 18.50 -22.19
N LEU A 41 1.66 17.60 -22.73
CA LEU A 41 2.37 16.58 -21.92
C LEU A 41 3.21 17.20 -20.79
N ARG A 42 3.80 18.39 -21.01
CA ARG A 42 4.59 19.09 -20.00
C ARG A 42 3.78 19.53 -18.75
N ASP A 43 2.46 19.68 -18.90
CA ASP A 43 1.60 20.20 -17.82
C ASP A 43 0.95 19.09 -17.00
N ILE A 44 0.96 17.85 -17.50
CA ILE A 44 0.34 16.66 -16.85
C ILE A 44 0.89 16.47 -15.43
N ALA A 45 2.21 16.46 -15.26
CA ALA A 45 2.83 16.26 -13.94
C ALA A 45 2.43 17.38 -12.94
N ALA A 46 2.37 18.63 -13.38
CA ALA A 46 1.98 19.76 -12.52
C ALA A 46 0.50 19.68 -12.08
N ILE A 47 -0.39 19.24 -12.97
CA ILE A 47 -1.82 19.07 -12.67
C ILE A 47 -2.04 17.91 -11.67
N MET A 48 -1.27 16.85 -11.79
CA MET A 48 -1.36 15.69 -10.90
C MET A 48 -0.70 15.92 -9.53
N GLN A 49 0.29 16.82 -9.45
CA GLN A 49 1.07 16.98 -8.22
C GLN A 49 0.20 17.46 -7.05
N GLY A 50 0.14 16.65 -5.99
CA GLY A 50 -0.63 16.96 -4.79
C GLY A 50 -2.14 16.91 -4.98
N ASN A 51 -2.61 16.42 -6.12
CA ASN A 51 -4.03 16.19 -6.35
C ASN A 51 -4.51 14.95 -5.57
N PRO A 52 -5.53 15.06 -4.71
CA PRO A 52 -6.04 13.91 -3.95
C PRO A 52 -6.85 12.93 -4.80
N LYS A 53 -7.23 13.30 -6.03
CA LYS A 53 -8.07 12.50 -6.93
C LYS A 53 -7.22 11.77 -7.98
N ALA A 54 -7.76 10.72 -8.58
CA ALA A 54 -7.30 10.24 -9.87
C ALA A 54 -7.57 11.32 -10.92
N VAL A 55 -6.66 11.51 -11.87
CA VAL A 55 -6.81 12.56 -12.90
C VAL A 55 -6.89 11.91 -14.27
N LEU A 56 -8.01 12.11 -14.96
CA LEU A 56 -8.26 11.60 -16.31
C LEU A 56 -8.18 12.75 -17.31
N PHE A 57 -7.22 12.68 -18.22
CA PHE A 57 -7.07 13.58 -19.36
C PHE A 57 -7.66 12.90 -20.60
N ARG A 58 -8.72 13.47 -21.17
CA ARG A 58 -9.35 12.92 -22.38
C ARG A 58 -8.53 13.16 -23.66
N LYS A 59 -7.64 14.17 -23.65
CA LYS A 59 -6.82 14.57 -24.79
C LYS A 59 -5.43 15.02 -24.30
N GLY A 60 -4.60 14.06 -23.90
CA GLY A 60 -3.21 14.31 -23.50
C GLY A 60 -2.26 14.27 -24.68
N GLY A 61 -1.42 15.31 -24.80
CA GLY A 61 -0.42 15.42 -25.86
C GLY A 61 -0.98 15.75 -27.22
N PRO A 62 -0.09 15.90 -28.21
CA PRO A 62 -0.46 16.31 -29.57
C PRO A 62 -1.30 15.25 -30.30
N GLU A 63 -1.15 13.97 -29.97
CA GLU A 63 -1.91 12.85 -30.53
C GLU A 63 -3.31 12.73 -29.90
N GLY A 64 -3.57 13.44 -28.79
CA GLY A 64 -4.85 13.42 -28.10
C GLY A 64 -5.19 12.10 -27.40
N HIS A 65 -4.19 11.43 -26.84
CA HIS A 65 -4.38 10.18 -26.08
C HIS A 65 -5.18 10.40 -24.79
N GLU A 66 -5.98 9.41 -24.41
CA GLU A 66 -6.51 9.36 -23.05
C GLU A 66 -5.40 8.93 -22.08
N VAL A 67 -5.19 9.74 -21.05
CA VAL A 67 -4.17 9.52 -20.02
C VAL A 67 -4.83 9.55 -18.65
N VAL A 68 -4.49 8.61 -17.79
CA VAL A 68 -4.90 8.65 -16.39
C VAL A 68 -3.70 8.53 -15.46
N GLY A 69 -3.70 9.34 -14.43
CA GLY A 69 -2.66 9.30 -13.39
C GLY A 69 -3.23 9.38 -11.99
N ASN A 70 -2.36 9.20 -11.01
CA ASN A 70 -2.71 9.19 -9.60
C ASN A 70 -3.84 8.19 -9.25
N VAL A 71 -3.85 7.06 -9.94
CA VAL A 71 -4.90 6.02 -9.82
C VAL A 71 -4.90 5.40 -8.44
N ILE A 72 -3.72 5.12 -7.90
CA ILE A 72 -3.47 4.40 -6.66
C ILE A 72 -3.04 5.36 -5.53
N GLY A 73 -2.91 6.65 -5.80
CA GLY A 73 -2.44 7.69 -4.88
C GLY A 73 -3.38 8.00 -3.71
N SER A 74 -4.22 7.05 -3.33
CA SER A 74 -5.12 7.13 -2.18
C SER A 74 -5.42 5.73 -1.64
N ARG A 75 -5.27 5.57 -0.33
CA ARG A 75 -5.66 4.34 0.36
C ARG A 75 -7.14 4.01 0.17
N GLU A 76 -8.00 5.04 0.07
CA GLU A 76 -9.43 4.84 -0.17
C GLU A 76 -9.70 4.24 -1.55
N ARG A 77 -9.02 4.69 -2.62
CA ARG A 77 -9.18 4.12 -3.96
C ARG A 77 -8.68 2.68 -4.03
N ILE A 78 -7.59 2.37 -3.32
CA ILE A 78 -7.12 0.97 -3.19
C ILE A 78 -8.15 0.13 -2.44
N ALA A 79 -8.71 0.63 -1.35
CA ALA A 79 -9.76 -0.06 -0.59
C ALA A 79 -11.00 -0.37 -1.46
N ARG A 80 -11.39 0.56 -2.32
CA ARG A 80 -12.46 0.35 -3.32
C ARG A 80 -12.12 -0.76 -4.31
N ALA A 81 -10.86 -0.83 -4.77
CA ALA A 81 -10.43 -1.91 -5.65
C ALA A 81 -10.54 -3.29 -4.96
N PHE A 82 -10.33 -3.34 -3.65
CA PHE A 82 -10.50 -4.54 -2.84
C PHE A 82 -11.94 -4.73 -2.30
N GLU A 83 -12.85 -3.77 -2.52
CA GLU A 83 -14.24 -3.78 -2.04
C GLU A 83 -14.36 -3.84 -0.50
N VAL A 84 -13.46 -3.15 0.21
CA VAL A 84 -13.39 -3.10 1.68
C VAL A 84 -13.19 -1.66 2.17
N SER A 85 -13.22 -1.44 3.49
CA SER A 85 -12.80 -0.17 4.09
C SER A 85 -11.26 -0.03 4.12
N SER A 86 -10.76 1.21 4.23
CA SER A 86 -9.33 1.51 4.19
C SER A 86 -8.50 0.79 5.28
N ASN A 87 -9.11 0.47 6.42
CA ASN A 87 -8.45 -0.22 7.53
C ASN A 87 -8.42 -1.75 7.36
N GLU A 88 -9.23 -2.29 6.46
CA GLU A 88 -9.37 -3.74 6.24
C GLU A 88 -8.51 -4.28 5.09
N ILE A 89 -7.83 -3.41 4.31
CA ILE A 89 -7.07 -3.83 3.12
C ILE A 89 -6.08 -4.95 3.45
N ALA A 90 -5.26 -4.78 4.50
CA ALA A 90 -4.24 -5.77 4.86
C ALA A 90 -4.87 -7.13 5.23
N THR A 91 -5.98 -7.13 5.97
CA THR A 91 -6.72 -8.34 6.35
C THR A 91 -7.35 -9.02 5.13
N GLU A 92 -7.94 -8.24 4.22
CA GLU A 92 -8.52 -8.75 2.99
C GLU A 92 -7.46 -9.33 2.05
N MET A 93 -6.32 -8.68 1.91
CA MET A 93 -5.19 -9.23 1.15
C MET A 93 -4.73 -10.58 1.73
N GLN A 94 -4.58 -10.67 3.06
CA GLN A 94 -4.26 -11.93 3.75
C GLN A 94 -5.29 -13.03 3.48
N ARG A 95 -6.56 -12.69 3.39
CA ARG A 95 -7.64 -13.61 3.05
C ARG A 95 -7.53 -14.08 1.60
N ARG A 96 -7.34 -13.13 0.66
CA ARG A 96 -7.27 -13.42 -0.78
C ARG A 96 -6.03 -14.23 -1.16
N LEU A 97 -4.90 -14.03 -0.51
CA LEU A 97 -3.68 -14.83 -0.71
C LEU A 97 -3.84 -16.33 -0.44
N ARG A 98 -4.93 -16.74 0.24
CA ARG A 98 -5.25 -18.15 0.50
C ARG A 98 -6.21 -18.75 -0.54
N LEU A 99 -6.73 -17.93 -1.45
CA LEU A 99 -7.63 -18.40 -2.49
C LEU A 99 -6.82 -19.12 -3.57
N PRO A 100 -7.36 -20.21 -4.12
CA PRO A 100 -6.70 -20.91 -5.22
C PRO A 100 -6.68 -20.02 -6.47
N PRO A 101 -5.52 -19.90 -7.15
CA PRO A 101 -5.44 -19.16 -8.40
C PRO A 101 -6.16 -19.89 -9.52
N GLN A 102 -6.63 -19.10 -10.50
CA GLN A 102 -7.20 -19.62 -11.73
C GLN A 102 -6.75 -18.75 -12.90
N LEU A 103 -5.95 -19.30 -13.80
CA LEU A 103 -5.56 -18.65 -15.05
C LEU A 103 -6.42 -19.19 -16.18
N VAL A 104 -6.87 -18.30 -17.07
CA VAL A 104 -7.63 -18.65 -18.27
C VAL A 104 -6.90 -18.09 -19.48
N GLU A 105 -6.25 -18.94 -20.24
CA GLU A 105 -5.53 -18.55 -21.46
C GLU A 105 -6.52 -18.30 -22.59
N LEU A 106 -6.46 -17.09 -23.16
CA LEU A 106 -7.28 -16.66 -24.29
C LEU A 106 -6.47 -16.80 -25.59
N SER A 107 -7.20 -17.01 -26.68
CA SER A 107 -6.63 -16.82 -28.02
C SER A 107 -6.35 -15.34 -28.28
N ARG A 108 -5.52 -15.06 -29.29
CA ARG A 108 -5.20 -13.70 -29.72
C ARG A 108 -6.47 -12.89 -30.07
N GLU A 109 -7.39 -13.54 -30.79
CA GLU A 109 -8.63 -12.93 -31.26
C GLU A 109 -9.59 -12.55 -30.13
N GLU A 110 -9.49 -13.27 -29.00
CA GLU A 110 -10.32 -13.03 -27.79
C GLU A 110 -9.69 -12.02 -26.84
N ALA A 111 -8.38 -11.73 -26.98
CA ALA A 111 -7.62 -10.88 -26.05
C ALA A 111 -7.75 -9.39 -26.42
N PRO A 112 -8.45 -8.57 -25.60
CA PRO A 112 -8.64 -7.15 -25.92
C PRO A 112 -7.33 -6.37 -26.06
N VAL A 113 -6.30 -6.71 -25.28
CA VAL A 113 -4.99 -6.05 -25.32
C VAL A 113 -4.23 -6.30 -26.63
N GLN A 114 -4.70 -7.23 -27.48
CA GLN A 114 -4.10 -7.54 -28.79
C GLN A 114 -5.00 -7.12 -29.98
N GLN A 115 -5.96 -6.22 -29.76
CA GLN A 115 -6.80 -5.67 -30.83
C GLN A 115 -6.01 -4.89 -31.88
N LYS A 116 -4.98 -4.16 -31.46
CA LYS A 116 -4.00 -3.53 -32.35
C LYS A 116 -2.64 -4.17 -32.08
N VAL A 117 -1.93 -4.48 -33.17
CA VAL A 117 -0.59 -5.05 -33.10
C VAL A 117 0.31 -4.24 -34.05
N ILE A 118 1.39 -3.69 -33.50
CA ILE A 118 2.37 -2.88 -34.22
C ILE A 118 3.73 -3.60 -34.13
N THR A 119 4.35 -3.90 -35.25
CA THR A 119 5.62 -4.62 -35.33
C THR A 119 6.53 -4.02 -36.40
N GLY A 120 7.81 -4.41 -36.40
CA GLY A 120 8.79 -3.96 -37.41
C GLY A 120 9.09 -2.46 -37.30
N ASP A 121 9.23 -1.80 -38.45
CA ASP A 121 9.63 -0.39 -38.52
C ASP A 121 8.53 0.58 -38.09
N ASP A 122 7.28 0.11 -37.97
CA ASP A 122 6.14 0.93 -37.50
C ASP A 122 6.10 1.08 -35.98
N MET A 123 6.94 0.36 -35.25
CA MET A 123 7.00 0.49 -33.78
C MET A 123 7.62 1.83 -33.38
N ASP A 124 6.86 2.60 -32.63
CA ASP A 124 7.31 3.87 -32.09
C ASP A 124 6.76 4.09 -30.65
N VAL A 125 7.60 3.83 -29.64
CA VAL A 125 7.25 4.09 -28.23
C VAL A 125 7.18 5.60 -27.92
N LEU A 126 7.78 6.45 -28.77
CA LEU A 126 7.72 7.91 -28.62
C LEU A 126 6.34 8.47 -28.97
N GLY A 127 5.51 7.71 -29.69
CA GLY A 127 4.11 8.04 -29.95
C GLY A 127 3.19 7.85 -28.72
N LEU A 128 3.67 7.24 -27.63
CA LEU A 128 2.92 7.14 -26.38
C LEU A 128 3.05 8.43 -25.56
N PRO A 129 2.01 8.84 -24.77
CA PRO A 129 1.98 10.12 -24.06
C PRO A 129 2.83 10.12 -22.77
N ALA A 130 4.08 9.63 -22.87
CA ALA A 130 5.04 9.72 -21.78
C ALA A 130 5.53 11.17 -21.62
N HIS A 131 5.72 11.57 -20.37
CA HIS A 131 6.06 12.95 -20.02
C HIS A 131 7.17 13.02 -18.96
N LEU A 132 7.77 14.20 -18.78
CA LEU A 132 8.64 14.45 -17.64
C LEU A 132 7.80 14.40 -16.35
N GLN A 133 8.22 13.59 -15.40
CA GLN A 133 7.58 13.49 -14.10
C GLN A 133 8.02 14.63 -13.17
N HIS A 134 9.32 15.00 -13.23
CA HIS A 134 9.94 16.02 -12.37
C HIS A 134 10.98 16.84 -13.15
N GLY A 135 11.30 18.02 -12.64
CA GLY A 135 12.12 19.00 -13.37
C GLY A 135 13.55 18.59 -13.71
N PHE A 136 14.16 17.64 -12.98
CA PHE A 136 15.52 17.15 -13.22
C PHE A 136 15.55 15.72 -13.74
N ASP A 137 14.42 15.16 -14.15
CA ASP A 137 14.42 13.83 -14.78
C ASP A 137 15.23 13.87 -16.09
N GLY A 138 15.98 12.77 -16.36
CA GLY A 138 16.88 12.70 -17.50
C GLY A 138 16.19 12.65 -18.87
N ALA A 139 14.93 12.26 -18.92
CA ALA A 139 14.08 12.19 -20.12
C ALA A 139 12.61 12.02 -19.70
N PRO A 140 11.63 12.01 -20.64
CA PRO A 140 10.30 11.51 -20.37
C PRO A 140 10.30 10.02 -19.98
N TYR A 141 9.39 9.65 -19.06
CA TYR A 141 9.28 8.28 -18.56
C TYR A 141 7.88 7.71 -18.75
N ILE A 142 7.80 6.43 -19.07
CA ILE A 142 6.62 5.60 -18.83
C ILE A 142 6.76 5.07 -17.40
N SER A 143 5.97 5.61 -16.46
CA SER A 143 6.19 5.43 -15.01
C SER A 143 5.31 4.36 -14.36
N ALA A 144 4.27 3.88 -15.05
CA ALA A 144 3.28 2.93 -14.51
C ALA A 144 3.34 1.56 -15.19
N THR A 145 4.55 1.05 -15.50
CA THR A 145 4.66 -0.27 -16.11
C THR A 145 4.79 -1.37 -15.08
N VAL A 146 4.23 -2.53 -15.39
CA VAL A 146 4.48 -3.80 -14.71
C VAL A 146 5.22 -4.72 -15.67
N ASP A 147 6.41 -5.18 -15.28
CA ASP A 147 7.17 -6.16 -16.06
C ASP A 147 6.64 -7.57 -15.86
N PHE A 148 6.70 -8.37 -16.93
CA PHE A 148 6.50 -9.81 -16.90
C PHE A 148 7.68 -10.48 -17.58
N SER A 149 8.27 -11.46 -16.90
CA SER A 149 9.35 -12.30 -17.41
C SER A 149 9.22 -13.70 -16.82
N VAL A 150 9.84 -14.70 -17.43
CA VAL A 150 9.85 -16.06 -16.90
C VAL A 150 11.22 -16.37 -16.33
N ASP A 151 11.28 -16.81 -15.08
CA ASP A 151 12.50 -17.33 -14.50
C ASP A 151 12.78 -18.74 -15.04
N PRO A 152 13.87 -18.95 -15.79
CA PRO A 152 14.19 -20.27 -16.34
C PRO A 152 14.46 -21.34 -15.29
N ALA A 153 14.79 -20.94 -14.05
CA ALA A 153 15.10 -21.88 -12.97
C ALA A 153 13.84 -22.51 -12.35
N THR A 154 12.75 -21.75 -12.30
CA THR A 154 11.50 -22.19 -11.68
C THR A 154 10.37 -22.41 -12.68
N GLY A 155 10.45 -21.80 -13.86
CA GLY A 155 9.37 -21.69 -14.84
C GLY A 155 8.25 -20.73 -14.41
N TRP A 156 8.42 -20.01 -13.31
CA TRP A 156 7.43 -19.06 -12.80
C TRP A 156 7.53 -17.72 -13.52
N THR A 157 6.38 -17.09 -13.68
CA THR A 157 6.31 -15.70 -14.12
C THR A 157 6.71 -14.81 -12.96
N ASN A 158 7.68 -13.92 -13.20
CA ASN A 158 8.04 -12.82 -12.32
C ASN A 158 7.36 -11.54 -12.79
N SER A 159 6.89 -10.72 -11.90
CA SER A 159 6.41 -9.37 -12.21
C SER A 159 6.97 -8.32 -11.24
N GLY A 160 6.93 -7.06 -11.63
CA GLY A 160 7.38 -5.95 -10.78
C GLY A 160 7.07 -4.59 -11.39
N MET A 161 6.94 -3.58 -10.54
CA MET A 161 6.78 -2.20 -11.00
C MET A 161 8.09 -1.67 -11.55
N ARG A 162 8.03 -1.05 -12.75
CA ARG A 162 9.20 -0.44 -13.40
C ARG A 162 8.85 0.91 -14.02
N ARG A 163 9.90 1.71 -14.21
CA ARG A 163 9.88 2.90 -15.07
C ARG A 163 10.73 2.65 -16.30
N LEU A 164 10.29 3.19 -17.42
CA LEU A 164 11.02 3.12 -18.69
C LEU A 164 11.39 4.53 -19.12
N MET A 165 12.69 4.83 -19.23
CA MET A 165 13.22 6.09 -19.75
C MET A 165 13.20 6.06 -21.27
N LEU A 166 12.51 6.97 -21.92
CA LEU A 166 12.51 7.05 -23.39
C LEU A 166 13.90 7.39 -23.92
N ARG A 167 14.34 6.65 -24.96
CA ARG A 167 15.63 6.86 -25.63
C ARG A 167 15.50 6.95 -27.14
N GLY A 168 14.58 6.18 -27.71
CA GLY A 168 14.35 6.13 -29.13
C GLY A 168 13.05 5.42 -29.48
N PRO A 169 12.67 5.34 -30.75
CA PRO A 169 11.40 4.74 -31.18
C PRO A 169 11.22 3.29 -30.72
N GLN A 170 12.32 2.52 -30.66
CA GLN A 170 12.29 1.08 -30.38
C GLN A 170 13.13 0.68 -29.18
N GLU A 171 13.52 1.64 -28.33
CA GLU A 171 14.32 1.34 -27.13
C GLU A 171 14.04 2.27 -25.96
N THR A 172 14.17 1.71 -24.75
CA THR A 172 14.07 2.46 -23.49
C THR A 172 15.17 2.05 -22.51
N GLY A 173 15.49 2.92 -21.57
CA GLY A 173 16.24 2.57 -20.37
C GLY A 173 15.33 1.93 -19.33
N VAL A 174 15.89 1.07 -18.48
CA VAL A 174 15.17 0.41 -17.38
C VAL A 174 16.03 0.48 -16.12
N ASP A 175 15.56 1.11 -15.03
CA ASP A 175 16.29 1.04 -13.76
C ASP A 175 16.19 -0.37 -13.15
N LEU A 176 17.30 -1.08 -13.13
CA LEU A 176 17.43 -2.44 -12.61
C LEU A 176 18.58 -2.55 -11.57
N ASN A 177 18.89 -1.46 -10.87
CA ASN A 177 19.98 -1.43 -9.89
C ASN A 177 19.60 -1.99 -8.52
N ALA A 178 18.33 -1.81 -8.11
CA ALA A 178 17.86 -2.37 -6.86
C ALA A 178 17.82 -3.91 -6.91
N PRO A 179 18.15 -4.60 -5.81
CA PRO A 179 17.99 -6.06 -5.74
C PRO A 179 16.53 -6.46 -5.94
N SER A 180 16.27 -7.18 -7.03
CA SER A 180 14.96 -7.71 -7.41
C SER A 180 15.13 -9.04 -8.16
N ASP A 181 14.06 -9.80 -8.25
CA ASP A 181 14.08 -11.09 -8.94
C ASP A 181 14.36 -10.89 -10.44
N LEU A 182 13.72 -9.91 -11.11
CA LEU A 182 14.05 -9.56 -12.49
C LEU A 182 15.55 -9.26 -12.67
N ARG A 183 16.16 -8.54 -11.73
CA ARG A 183 17.61 -8.28 -11.78
C ARG A 183 18.42 -9.57 -11.73
N ALA A 184 18.06 -10.49 -10.82
CA ALA A 184 18.76 -11.77 -10.70
C ALA A 184 18.60 -12.62 -11.95
N ILE A 185 17.41 -12.73 -12.52
CA ILE A 185 17.10 -13.43 -13.76
C ILE A 185 17.88 -12.82 -14.93
N TYR A 186 17.87 -11.49 -15.05
CA TYR A 186 18.61 -10.77 -16.10
C TYR A 186 20.12 -10.97 -15.99
N MET A 187 20.70 -10.83 -14.80
CA MET A 187 22.13 -11.04 -14.58
C MET A 187 22.56 -12.46 -14.98
N ALA A 188 21.74 -13.46 -14.66
CA ALA A 188 21.99 -14.84 -15.04
C ALA A 188 21.90 -15.03 -16.56
N ALA A 189 20.94 -14.44 -17.25
CA ALA A 189 20.81 -14.49 -18.72
C ALA A 189 22.00 -13.78 -19.39
N SER A 190 22.32 -12.54 -18.99
CA SER A 190 23.44 -11.77 -19.53
C SER A 190 24.78 -12.49 -19.35
N ALA A 191 25.00 -13.14 -18.20
CA ALA A 191 26.22 -13.93 -17.95
C ALA A 191 26.36 -15.13 -18.90
N ARG A 192 25.24 -15.67 -19.44
CA ARG A 192 25.23 -16.71 -20.49
C ARG A 192 25.31 -16.13 -21.90
N GLY A 193 25.35 -14.81 -22.08
CA GLY A 193 25.30 -14.14 -23.35
C GLY A 193 23.93 -14.19 -24.04
N GLU A 194 22.87 -14.32 -23.27
CA GLU A 194 21.47 -14.42 -23.71
C GLU A 194 20.70 -13.13 -23.45
N HIS A 195 19.84 -12.74 -24.38
CA HIS A 195 18.81 -11.73 -24.10
C HIS A 195 17.75 -12.30 -23.16
N LEU A 196 17.19 -11.46 -22.29
CA LEU A 196 16.06 -11.85 -21.45
C LEU A 196 14.76 -11.31 -22.06
N PRO A 197 13.85 -12.15 -22.55
CA PRO A 197 12.51 -11.70 -22.93
C PRO A 197 11.79 -11.05 -21.75
N VAL A 198 11.17 -9.89 -21.99
CA VAL A 198 10.36 -9.16 -21.03
C VAL A 198 9.19 -8.50 -21.76
N ALA A 199 8.02 -8.48 -21.12
CA ALA A 199 6.88 -7.69 -21.54
C ALA A 199 6.58 -6.63 -20.46
N TYR A 200 6.42 -5.37 -20.86
CA TYR A 200 5.98 -4.27 -19.98
C TYR A 200 4.54 -3.94 -20.26
N VAL A 201 3.69 -4.06 -19.25
CA VAL A 201 2.25 -3.82 -19.32
C VAL A 201 1.92 -2.46 -18.72
N ILE A 202 1.14 -1.66 -19.43
CA ILE A 202 0.66 -0.34 -19.04
C ILE A 202 -0.86 -0.39 -18.94
N GLY A 203 -1.43 0.22 -17.90
CA GLY A 203 -2.87 0.27 -17.73
C GLY A 203 -3.46 -1.03 -17.21
N MET A 204 -3.21 -1.31 -15.93
CA MET A 204 -3.72 -2.46 -15.20
C MET A 204 -4.61 -2.01 -14.04
N HIS A 205 -5.43 -2.92 -13.55
CA HIS A 205 -6.27 -2.67 -12.37
C HIS A 205 -5.39 -2.40 -11.12
N PRO A 206 -5.81 -1.55 -10.16
CA PRO A 206 -5.05 -1.28 -8.92
C PRO A 206 -4.60 -2.52 -8.15
N ILE A 207 -5.41 -3.57 -8.11
CA ILE A 207 -5.03 -4.86 -7.46
C ILE A 207 -3.78 -5.46 -8.10
N ASP A 208 -3.63 -5.35 -9.40
CA ASP A 208 -2.50 -5.93 -10.13
C ASP A 208 -1.19 -5.19 -9.81
N HIS A 209 -1.27 -3.86 -9.69
CA HIS A 209 -0.15 -3.06 -9.23
C HIS A 209 0.25 -3.41 -7.80
N VAL A 210 -0.74 -3.63 -6.89
CA VAL A 210 -0.46 -4.11 -5.53
C VAL A 210 0.23 -5.46 -5.58
N SER A 211 -0.26 -6.40 -6.41
CA SER A 211 0.36 -7.72 -6.61
C SER A 211 1.82 -7.59 -7.04
N ALA A 212 2.11 -6.75 -8.05
CA ALA A 212 3.45 -6.56 -8.61
C ALA A 212 4.47 -5.93 -7.62
N THR A 213 4.03 -5.45 -6.46
CA THR A 213 4.92 -4.97 -5.39
C THR A 213 5.23 -6.03 -4.34
N MET A 214 4.52 -7.16 -4.34
CA MET A 214 4.68 -8.20 -3.33
C MET A 214 5.90 -9.07 -3.62
N LYS A 215 6.49 -9.63 -2.54
CA LYS A 215 7.60 -10.59 -2.64
C LYS A 215 7.15 -11.91 -2.02
N VAL A 216 6.59 -12.76 -2.85
CA VAL A 216 6.15 -14.11 -2.48
C VAL A 216 6.73 -15.13 -3.47
N ALA A 217 7.11 -16.30 -2.97
CA ALA A 217 7.71 -17.36 -3.79
C ALA A 217 6.61 -18.19 -4.48
N VAL A 218 5.94 -17.59 -5.48
CA VAL A 218 4.89 -18.22 -6.31
C VAL A 218 4.96 -17.65 -7.72
N ASP A 219 4.26 -18.25 -8.67
CA ASP A 219 4.03 -17.63 -9.99
C ASP A 219 3.18 -16.35 -9.80
N GLU A 220 3.66 -15.22 -10.31
CA GLU A 220 3.03 -13.92 -10.00
C GLU A 220 1.76 -13.65 -10.82
N LEU A 221 1.51 -14.37 -11.92
CA LEU A 221 0.18 -14.38 -12.55
C LEU A 221 -0.84 -15.10 -11.65
N GLU A 222 -0.43 -16.17 -10.99
CA GLU A 222 -1.27 -16.84 -10.00
C GLU A 222 -1.56 -15.95 -8.79
N LEU A 223 -0.56 -15.17 -8.35
CA LEU A 223 -0.72 -14.18 -7.29
C LEU A 223 -1.75 -13.11 -7.65
N ILE A 224 -1.69 -12.56 -8.89
CA ILE A 224 -2.69 -11.61 -9.39
C ILE A 224 -4.09 -12.22 -9.34
N SER A 225 -4.26 -13.45 -9.83
CA SER A 225 -5.55 -14.15 -9.79
C SER A 225 -6.09 -14.30 -8.36
N SER A 226 -5.24 -14.74 -7.42
CA SER A 226 -5.63 -14.89 -6.01
C SER A 226 -6.06 -13.55 -5.40
N LEU A 227 -5.30 -12.46 -5.64
CA LEU A 227 -5.63 -11.13 -5.13
C LEU A 227 -6.88 -10.52 -5.78
N ARG A 228 -7.13 -10.76 -7.07
CA ARG A 228 -8.40 -10.41 -7.72
C ARG A 228 -9.58 -11.20 -7.13
N ALA A 229 -9.33 -12.33 -6.48
CA ALA A 229 -10.35 -13.32 -6.06
C ALA A 229 -11.26 -13.74 -7.24
N ALA A 230 -10.66 -13.86 -8.44
CA ALA A 230 -11.34 -14.17 -9.68
C ALA A 230 -10.36 -14.79 -10.70
N PRO A 231 -10.88 -15.50 -11.72
CA PRO A 231 -10.04 -15.97 -12.82
C PRO A 231 -9.32 -14.80 -13.51
N LEU A 232 -8.02 -14.96 -13.76
CA LEU A 232 -7.21 -14.01 -14.53
C LEU A 232 -7.17 -14.44 -16.00
N PRO A 233 -7.74 -13.65 -16.93
CA PRO A 233 -7.54 -13.87 -18.35
C PRO A 233 -6.10 -13.52 -18.72
N VAL A 234 -5.40 -14.43 -19.37
CA VAL A 234 -4.04 -14.24 -19.85
C VAL A 234 -3.95 -14.52 -21.34
N VAL A 235 -3.01 -13.88 -22.01
CA VAL A 235 -2.69 -14.13 -23.42
C VAL A 235 -1.18 -14.19 -23.61
N LYS A 236 -0.70 -15.01 -24.51
CA LYS A 236 0.71 -15.01 -24.92
C LYS A 236 1.04 -13.75 -25.72
N CYS A 237 2.24 -13.22 -25.49
CA CYS A 237 2.83 -12.19 -26.33
C CYS A 237 2.92 -12.64 -27.80
N ILE A 238 2.96 -11.67 -28.73
CA ILE A 238 3.05 -11.95 -30.16
C ILE A 238 4.45 -12.43 -30.55
N THR A 239 5.49 -11.91 -29.86
CA THR A 239 6.90 -12.12 -30.27
C THR A 239 7.67 -13.04 -29.32
N ASN A 240 7.06 -13.49 -28.24
CA ASN A 240 7.64 -14.43 -27.28
C ASN A 240 6.54 -15.21 -26.52
N ASP A 241 6.93 -16.16 -25.67
CA ASP A 241 6.00 -17.03 -24.94
C ASP A 241 5.55 -16.48 -23.58
N ILE A 242 5.89 -15.23 -23.24
CA ILE A 242 5.45 -14.61 -21.98
C ILE A 242 3.94 -14.43 -22.02
N ARG A 243 3.27 -14.81 -20.94
CA ARG A 243 1.86 -14.55 -20.74
C ARG A 243 1.68 -13.22 -20.00
N VAL A 244 0.71 -12.43 -20.42
CA VAL A 244 0.35 -11.15 -19.81
C VAL A 244 -1.17 -11.09 -19.56
N PRO A 245 -1.66 -10.26 -18.64
CA PRO A 245 -3.10 -10.05 -18.47
C PRO A 245 -3.75 -9.57 -19.77
N ALA A 246 -4.73 -10.33 -20.26
CA ALA A 246 -5.41 -10.05 -21.53
C ALA A 246 -6.36 -8.85 -21.46
N ASP A 247 -6.76 -8.44 -20.25
CA ASP A 247 -7.63 -7.31 -19.97
C ASP A 247 -6.88 -5.98 -19.74
N ALA A 248 -5.54 -5.97 -19.84
CA ALA A 248 -4.72 -4.76 -19.77
C ALA A 248 -4.98 -3.79 -20.94
N GLU A 249 -4.40 -2.59 -20.88
CA GLU A 249 -4.60 -1.56 -21.92
C GLU A 249 -3.54 -1.62 -23.03
N ILE A 250 -2.23 -1.69 -22.67
CA ILE A 250 -1.10 -1.68 -23.62
C ILE A 250 -0.02 -2.65 -23.14
N VAL A 251 0.65 -3.33 -24.08
CA VAL A 251 1.82 -4.17 -23.82
C VAL A 251 2.96 -3.77 -24.74
N LEU A 252 4.13 -3.55 -24.16
CA LEU A 252 5.41 -3.39 -24.85
C LEU A 252 6.17 -4.71 -24.77
N GLU A 253 6.22 -5.45 -25.84
CA GLU A 253 6.95 -6.71 -25.91
C GLU A 253 8.40 -6.50 -26.36
N GLY A 254 9.32 -7.25 -25.81
CA GLY A 254 10.71 -7.14 -26.19
C GLY A 254 11.66 -7.97 -25.33
N TYR A 255 12.87 -7.47 -25.20
CA TYR A 255 13.90 -8.12 -24.39
C TYR A 255 14.85 -7.10 -23.76
N LEU A 256 15.40 -7.45 -22.60
CA LEU A 256 16.59 -6.78 -22.06
C LEU A 256 17.83 -7.26 -22.80
N ASP A 257 18.63 -6.31 -23.31
CA ASP A 257 19.81 -6.59 -24.09
C ASP A 257 20.87 -7.31 -23.22
N LYS A 258 21.43 -8.38 -23.76
CA LYS A 258 22.47 -9.21 -23.12
C LYS A 258 23.77 -8.48 -22.81
N ALA A 259 23.98 -7.30 -23.38
CA ALA A 259 25.21 -6.52 -23.19
C ALA A 259 25.43 -6.01 -21.75
N GLY A 260 24.44 -6.17 -20.89
CA GLY A 260 24.55 -5.80 -19.48
C GLY A 260 24.20 -4.34 -19.20
N TYR A 261 24.83 -3.77 -18.22
CA TYR A 261 24.62 -2.39 -17.76
C TYR A 261 25.49 -1.43 -18.58
N ILE A 262 25.01 -1.04 -19.75
CA ILE A 262 25.80 -0.35 -20.77
C ILE A 262 25.36 1.09 -21.04
N GLU A 263 24.17 1.50 -20.57
CA GLU A 263 23.60 2.81 -20.85
C GLU A 263 23.23 3.56 -19.58
N GLU A 264 23.40 4.87 -19.59
CA GLU A 264 23.00 5.75 -18.50
C GLU A 264 21.48 5.88 -18.41
N GLU A 265 20.94 5.83 -17.18
CA GLU A 265 19.53 6.05 -16.84
C GLU A 265 19.45 7.00 -15.64
N GLY A 266 18.46 7.87 -15.64
CA GLY A 266 18.31 8.93 -14.62
C GLY A 266 18.94 10.26 -15.06
N PRO A 267 18.95 11.27 -14.18
CA PRO A 267 18.35 11.28 -12.85
C PRO A 267 16.84 11.07 -12.90
N PHE A 268 16.27 10.67 -11.77
CA PHE A 268 14.82 10.49 -11.62
C PHE A 268 14.36 10.84 -10.20
N GLY A 269 13.19 11.49 -10.06
CA GLY A 269 12.58 11.81 -8.77
C GLY A 269 12.03 10.53 -8.12
N GLU A 270 12.63 10.12 -6.99
CA GLU A 270 12.32 8.87 -6.30
C GLU A 270 11.21 9.04 -5.24
N TYR A 271 10.57 7.95 -4.88
CA TYR A 271 9.41 7.92 -3.98
C TYR A 271 9.68 8.40 -2.53
N LEU A 272 10.94 8.59 -2.15
CA LEU A 272 11.29 9.20 -0.86
C LEU A 272 11.43 10.73 -0.94
N GLY A 273 11.09 11.37 -2.06
CA GLY A 273 11.10 12.83 -2.23
C GLY A 273 12.45 13.42 -2.60
N TYR A 274 13.41 12.60 -3.03
CA TYR A 274 14.75 13.00 -3.45
C TYR A 274 15.05 12.46 -4.85
N TYR A 275 16.02 13.04 -5.54
CA TYR A 275 16.47 12.52 -6.83
C TYR A 275 17.44 11.35 -6.66
N GLY A 276 17.22 10.27 -7.43
CA GLY A 276 18.23 9.29 -7.74
C GLY A 276 19.22 9.84 -8.78
N GLY A 277 20.50 9.50 -8.65
CA GLY A 277 21.54 9.90 -9.60
C GLY A 277 21.50 9.08 -10.88
N VAL A 278 22.33 9.49 -11.85
CA VAL A 278 22.58 8.72 -13.08
C VAL A 278 23.27 7.40 -12.72
N LYS A 279 22.81 6.31 -13.32
CA LYS A 279 23.33 4.95 -13.11
C LYS A 279 23.41 4.23 -14.46
N MET A 280 24.39 3.34 -14.59
CA MET A 280 24.44 2.41 -15.73
C MET A 280 23.33 1.38 -15.57
N ASN A 281 22.59 1.12 -16.63
CA ASN A 281 21.42 0.24 -16.66
C ASN A 281 21.33 -0.57 -17.95
N PRO A 282 20.50 -1.63 -18.01
CA PRO A 282 20.20 -2.35 -19.24
C PRO A 282 19.38 -1.50 -20.22
N VAL A 283 19.43 -1.92 -21.48
CA VAL A 283 18.54 -1.40 -22.52
C VAL A 283 17.41 -2.41 -22.76
N PHE A 284 16.18 -1.93 -22.80
CA PHE A 284 15.04 -2.69 -23.29
C PHE A 284 14.84 -2.38 -24.78
N ARG A 285 14.74 -3.42 -25.60
CA ARG A 285 14.51 -3.32 -27.05
C ARG A 285 13.14 -3.89 -27.38
N LEU A 286 12.33 -3.08 -28.06
CA LEU A 286 11.00 -3.45 -28.51
C LEU A 286 11.05 -4.50 -29.64
N THR A 287 10.04 -5.38 -29.64
CA THR A 287 9.75 -6.33 -30.73
C THR A 287 8.28 -6.25 -31.17
N ALA A 288 7.37 -5.78 -30.32
CA ALA A 288 6.00 -5.44 -30.66
C ALA A 288 5.40 -4.45 -29.65
N ILE A 289 4.38 -3.71 -30.10
CA ILE A 289 3.46 -2.97 -29.24
C ILE A 289 2.07 -3.53 -29.52
N THR A 290 1.38 -3.99 -28.49
CA THR A 290 -0.03 -4.41 -28.60
C THR A 290 -0.90 -3.55 -27.69
N MET A 291 -2.14 -3.28 -28.09
CA MET A 291 -3.04 -2.45 -27.31
C MET A 291 -4.50 -2.63 -27.68
N ARG A 292 -5.36 -2.21 -26.78
CA ARG A 292 -6.80 -2.03 -27.07
C ARG A 292 -7.02 -0.93 -28.10
N ASN A 293 -8.16 -0.97 -28.82
CA ASN A 293 -8.55 0.09 -29.75
C ASN A 293 -8.80 1.43 -29.05
N ASP A 294 -9.28 1.39 -27.83
CA ASP A 294 -9.59 2.52 -26.94
C ASP A 294 -8.68 2.49 -25.71
N ALA A 295 -7.39 2.24 -25.91
CA ALA A 295 -6.41 2.11 -24.82
C ALA A 295 -6.36 3.36 -23.93
N LEU A 296 -6.36 3.16 -22.62
CA LEU A 296 -6.16 4.19 -21.62
C LEU A 296 -4.71 4.12 -21.10
N PHE A 297 -3.91 5.13 -21.44
CA PHE A 297 -2.52 5.18 -20.97
C PHE A 297 -2.48 5.56 -19.49
N GLN A 298 -1.84 4.71 -18.68
CA GLN A 298 -1.63 4.98 -17.27
C GLN A 298 -0.25 5.60 -17.02
N THR A 299 -0.19 6.66 -16.23
CA THR A 299 1.02 7.22 -15.64
C THR A 299 0.92 7.19 -14.13
N SER A 300 2.03 7.03 -13.43
CA SER A 300 2.08 7.02 -11.95
C SER A 300 2.70 8.28 -11.42
N THR A 301 2.16 8.79 -10.31
CA THR A 301 2.81 9.81 -9.49
C THR A 301 3.84 9.14 -8.57
N ILE A 302 5.09 9.62 -8.61
CA ILE A 302 6.22 8.97 -7.91
C ILE A 302 6.69 9.81 -6.71
N SER A 303 6.92 11.11 -6.91
CA SER A 303 7.53 12.01 -5.95
C SER A 303 6.80 13.37 -5.93
N GLY A 304 7.22 14.27 -5.07
CA GLY A 304 6.68 15.62 -5.00
C GLY A 304 6.52 16.10 -3.55
N ASN A 305 5.92 17.28 -3.39
CA ASN A 305 5.71 17.90 -2.07
C ASN A 305 4.67 17.18 -1.20
N ARG A 306 3.83 16.35 -1.82
CA ARG A 306 2.75 15.59 -1.19
C ARG A 306 2.92 14.10 -1.51
N MET A 307 3.97 13.49 -0.95
CA MET A 307 4.25 12.05 -1.13
C MET A 307 3.09 11.17 -0.64
N ASP A 308 2.34 11.65 0.35
CA ASP A 308 1.12 11.00 0.86
C ASP A 308 0.02 10.82 -0.20
N LEU A 309 0.08 11.56 -1.30
CA LEU A 309 -0.88 11.50 -2.42
C LEU A 309 -0.26 10.90 -3.69
N THR A 310 0.87 10.22 -3.61
CA THR A 310 1.50 9.57 -4.77
C THR A 310 1.12 8.08 -4.85
N ASP A 311 1.05 7.56 -6.08
CA ASP A 311 0.80 6.13 -6.33
C ASP A 311 1.86 5.26 -5.67
N THR A 312 3.14 5.62 -5.83
CA THR A 312 4.25 4.80 -5.34
C THR A 312 4.28 4.71 -3.82
N SER A 313 4.08 5.83 -3.10
CA SER A 313 4.08 5.79 -1.63
C SER A 313 2.92 4.98 -1.05
N ASN A 314 1.74 5.03 -1.70
CA ASN A 314 0.59 4.22 -1.29
C ASN A 314 0.82 2.72 -1.55
N LEU A 315 1.42 2.34 -2.67
CA LEU A 315 1.83 0.95 -2.94
C LEU A 315 2.90 0.45 -1.97
N GLU A 316 3.94 1.25 -1.71
CA GLU A 316 4.99 0.93 -0.74
C GLU A 316 4.44 0.74 0.67
N ALA A 317 3.44 1.54 1.07
CA ALA A 317 2.79 1.39 2.37
C ALA A 317 2.13 0.02 2.53
N LEU A 318 1.37 -0.43 1.54
CA LEU A 318 0.72 -1.75 1.58
C LEU A 318 1.74 -2.89 1.58
N ARG A 319 2.79 -2.78 0.75
CA ARG A 319 3.89 -3.75 0.75
C ARG A 319 4.56 -3.83 2.12
N CYS A 320 4.83 -2.68 2.75
CA CYS A 320 5.41 -2.61 4.08
C CYS A 320 4.49 -3.25 5.12
N GLU A 321 3.20 -2.92 5.11
CA GLU A 321 2.20 -3.46 6.03
C GLU A 321 2.13 -4.99 5.96
N LEU A 322 2.11 -5.56 4.76
CA LEU A 322 2.10 -7.01 4.57
C LEU A 322 3.37 -7.69 5.09
N ASN A 323 4.54 -7.15 4.75
CA ASN A 323 5.82 -7.70 5.20
C ASN A 323 5.93 -7.65 6.74
N VAL A 324 5.46 -6.57 7.35
CA VAL A 324 5.46 -6.42 8.81
C VAL A 324 4.44 -7.38 9.45
N TRP A 325 3.26 -7.54 8.85
CA TRP A 325 2.25 -8.48 9.34
C TRP A 325 2.80 -9.91 9.35
N GLU A 326 3.43 -10.35 8.26
CA GLU A 326 4.05 -11.69 8.20
C GLU A 326 5.19 -11.85 9.20
N ALA A 327 6.03 -10.83 9.39
CA ALA A 327 7.06 -10.84 10.41
C ALA A 327 6.48 -10.97 11.82
N LEU A 328 5.42 -10.22 12.14
CA LEU A 328 4.76 -10.25 13.45
C LEU A 328 4.14 -11.63 13.75
N LYS A 329 3.55 -12.31 12.78
CA LYS A 329 2.97 -13.66 12.97
C LYS A 329 3.97 -14.69 13.47
N THR A 330 5.27 -14.47 13.31
CA THR A 330 6.32 -15.38 13.79
C THR A 330 6.56 -15.28 15.30
N VAL A 331 6.20 -14.15 15.93
CA VAL A 331 6.51 -13.86 17.34
C VAL A 331 5.28 -13.40 18.15
N VAL A 332 4.27 -12.85 17.50
CA VAL A 332 3.05 -12.36 18.13
C VAL A 332 1.88 -13.25 17.72
N ARG A 333 1.15 -13.78 18.71
CA ARG A 333 -0.05 -14.58 18.42
C ARG A 333 -1.24 -13.74 17.97
N GLU A 334 -1.38 -12.55 18.53
CA GLU A 334 -2.53 -11.66 18.32
C GLU A 334 -2.08 -10.27 17.86
N PRO A 335 -1.48 -10.14 16.64
CA PRO A 335 -1.34 -8.84 16.03
C PRO A 335 -2.75 -8.29 15.73
N VAL A 336 -2.97 -7.01 16.06
CA VAL A 336 -4.31 -6.39 15.91
C VAL A 336 -4.40 -5.61 14.61
N ALA A 337 -3.39 -4.78 14.33
CA ALA A 337 -3.33 -3.97 13.13
C ALA A 337 -1.87 -3.59 12.82
N VAL A 338 -1.61 -3.29 11.54
CA VAL A 338 -0.35 -2.74 11.04
C VAL A 338 -0.69 -1.58 10.10
N TYR A 339 0.06 -0.49 10.20
CA TYR A 339 -0.08 0.69 9.36
C TYR A 339 1.27 1.31 9.05
N ALA A 340 1.53 1.58 7.78
CA ALA A 340 2.70 2.31 7.30
C ALA A 340 2.27 3.71 6.83
N PRO A 341 2.63 4.78 7.57
CA PRO A 341 2.27 6.15 7.18
C PRO A 341 2.83 6.53 5.81
N VAL A 342 1.94 6.90 4.89
CA VAL A 342 2.31 7.23 3.50
C VAL A 342 3.19 8.48 3.43
N ALA A 343 3.00 9.44 4.35
CA ALA A 343 3.81 10.65 4.45
C ALA A 343 5.31 10.38 4.68
N ALA A 344 5.66 9.20 5.17
CA ALA A 344 7.04 8.72 5.31
C ALA A 344 7.48 7.84 4.13
N GLY A 345 6.94 8.05 2.92
CA GLY A 345 7.22 7.25 1.73
C GLY A 345 6.69 5.82 1.81
N GLY A 346 5.75 5.54 2.72
CA GLY A 346 5.10 4.25 2.87
C GLY A 346 5.95 3.11 3.44
N SER A 347 7.26 3.28 3.61
CA SER A 347 8.15 2.19 4.04
C SER A 347 9.13 2.56 5.16
N MET A 348 9.36 3.87 5.40
CA MET A 348 10.35 4.30 6.38
C MET A 348 9.86 4.23 7.82
N SER A 349 8.57 4.33 8.03
CA SER A 349 7.93 4.27 9.34
C SER A 349 6.81 3.24 9.33
N VAL A 350 6.65 2.49 10.41
CA VAL A 350 5.55 1.53 10.59
C VAL A 350 5.05 1.54 12.02
N ARG A 351 3.76 1.41 12.17
CA ARG A 351 3.05 1.29 13.43
C ARG A 351 2.37 -0.06 13.50
N PHE A 352 2.41 -0.72 14.63
CA PHE A 352 1.60 -1.91 14.85
C PHE A 352 1.00 -1.95 16.25
N SER A 353 -0.13 -2.59 16.36
CA SER A 353 -0.85 -2.80 17.60
C SER A 353 -0.94 -4.29 17.91
N LEU A 354 -0.71 -4.65 19.19
CA LEU A 354 -0.75 -6.04 19.64
C LEU A 354 -1.37 -6.17 21.03
N ARG A 355 -1.99 -7.33 21.31
CA ARG A 355 -2.38 -7.73 22.67
C ARG A 355 -1.24 -8.51 23.29
N GLN A 356 -0.52 -7.88 24.23
CA GLN A 356 0.57 -8.56 24.93
C GLN A 356 0.05 -9.69 25.82
N ARG A 357 0.68 -10.86 25.75
CA ARG A 357 0.40 -12.03 26.60
C ARG A 357 1.39 -12.19 27.74
N PHE A 358 2.61 -11.70 27.55
CA PHE A 358 3.70 -11.80 28.53
C PHE A 358 4.64 -10.59 28.42
N PRO A 359 5.40 -10.27 29.48
CA PRO A 359 6.35 -9.16 29.47
C PRO A 359 7.40 -9.33 28.37
N GLY A 360 7.68 -8.28 27.60
CA GLY A 360 8.69 -8.26 26.57
C GLY A 360 8.21 -8.74 25.18
N GLU A 361 6.95 -9.15 25.00
CA GLU A 361 6.43 -9.57 23.70
C GLU A 361 6.46 -8.42 22.69
N ALA A 362 6.05 -7.20 23.09
CA ALA A 362 6.15 -6.02 22.23
C ALA A 362 7.59 -5.73 21.81
N ARG A 363 8.55 -5.84 22.74
CA ARG A 363 9.96 -5.62 22.44
C ARG A 363 10.52 -6.68 21.48
N SER A 364 10.15 -7.95 21.64
CA SER A 364 10.51 -9.02 20.70
C SER A 364 9.92 -8.78 19.31
N ALA A 365 8.66 -8.30 19.23
CA ALA A 365 8.01 -7.94 17.98
C ALA A 365 8.75 -6.78 17.27
N ILE A 366 9.13 -5.73 18.00
CA ILE A 366 9.94 -4.62 17.46
C ILE A 366 11.26 -5.14 16.87
N HIS A 367 12.01 -5.96 17.61
CA HIS A 367 13.28 -6.53 17.12
C HIS A 367 13.08 -7.36 15.85
N THR A 368 12.02 -8.14 15.78
CA THR A 368 11.69 -8.95 14.60
C THR A 368 11.42 -8.06 13.38
N VAL A 369 10.61 -7.01 13.53
CA VAL A 369 10.30 -6.08 12.43
C VAL A 369 11.55 -5.31 11.99
N LEU A 370 12.36 -4.81 12.92
CA LEU A 370 13.63 -4.12 12.62
C LEU A 370 14.62 -5.00 11.85
N GLY A 371 14.70 -6.29 12.19
CA GLY A 371 15.64 -7.24 11.59
C GLY A 371 15.21 -7.79 10.23
N SER A 372 13.90 -8.00 10.02
CA SER A 372 13.38 -8.74 8.86
C SER A 372 12.74 -7.87 7.78
N THR A 373 12.45 -6.59 8.07
CA THR A 373 11.75 -5.70 7.12
C THR A 373 12.59 -4.49 6.72
N GLY A 374 12.09 -3.70 5.75
CA GLY A 374 12.68 -2.43 5.31
C GLY A 374 12.41 -1.24 6.25
N ALA A 375 11.49 -1.38 7.21
CA ALA A 375 11.08 -0.28 8.08
C ALA A 375 12.26 0.27 8.91
N LYS A 376 12.43 1.61 8.92
CA LYS A 376 13.49 2.31 9.64
C LYS A 376 13.06 2.69 11.05
N HIS A 377 11.81 3.12 11.21
CA HIS A 377 11.21 3.48 12.50
C HIS A 377 9.99 2.58 12.76
N VAL A 378 9.97 1.92 13.91
CA VAL A 378 8.94 0.94 14.27
C VAL A 378 8.31 1.33 15.60
N PHE A 379 6.99 1.50 15.61
CA PHE A 379 6.22 1.89 16.79
C PHE A 379 5.27 0.75 17.18
N ALA A 380 5.35 0.31 18.43
CA ALA A 380 4.45 -0.69 19.01
C ALA A 380 3.51 -0.03 20.03
N VAL A 381 2.23 -0.31 19.95
CA VAL A 381 1.19 0.21 20.87
C VAL A 381 0.25 -0.91 21.31
N ASP A 382 -0.48 -0.65 22.40
CA ASP A 382 -1.63 -1.46 22.81
C ASP A 382 -2.88 -1.14 21.95
N PRO A 383 -3.90 -2.02 21.92
CA PRO A 383 -5.10 -1.86 21.09
C PRO A 383 -5.99 -0.67 21.43
N ASP A 384 -5.75 0.02 22.53
CA ASP A 384 -6.45 1.25 22.93
C ASP A 384 -6.00 2.49 22.13
N ILE A 385 -4.91 2.37 21.35
CA ILE A 385 -4.41 3.41 20.46
C ILE A 385 -4.77 3.06 19.01
N ASP A 386 -5.47 3.97 18.36
CA ASP A 386 -5.71 3.90 16.92
C ASP A 386 -4.43 4.27 16.14
N ILE A 387 -3.77 3.26 15.56
CA ILE A 387 -2.51 3.43 14.82
C ILE A 387 -2.68 4.21 13.51
N PHE A 388 -3.91 4.36 12.99
CA PHE A 388 -4.21 5.15 11.80
C PHE A 388 -4.36 6.65 12.12
N SER A 389 -4.47 7.00 13.41
CA SER A 389 -4.60 8.37 13.90
C SER A 389 -3.24 8.94 14.31
N ASP A 390 -2.69 9.88 13.52
CA ASP A 390 -1.44 10.58 13.88
C ASP A 390 -1.56 11.27 15.24
N ARG A 391 -2.74 11.81 15.57
CA ARG A 391 -2.99 12.46 16.86
C ARG A 391 -2.85 11.51 18.05
N GLN A 392 -3.40 10.30 17.93
CA GLN A 392 -3.30 9.31 19.00
C GLN A 392 -1.87 8.77 19.13
N MET A 393 -1.19 8.57 18.01
CA MET A 393 0.22 8.15 18.02
C MET A 393 1.15 9.19 18.63
N GLU A 394 0.96 10.47 18.32
CA GLU A 394 1.71 11.57 18.96
C GLU A 394 1.43 11.65 20.47
N TRP A 395 0.15 11.50 20.87
CA TRP A 395 -0.21 11.43 22.27
C TRP A 395 0.45 10.23 22.97
N ALA A 396 0.46 9.05 22.37
CA ALA A 396 1.09 7.86 22.93
C ALA A 396 2.61 8.05 23.08
N LEU A 397 3.26 8.62 22.05
CA LEU A 397 4.70 8.94 22.10
C LEU A 397 5.02 9.91 23.24
N GLY A 398 4.20 10.95 23.44
CA GLY A 398 4.41 11.94 24.48
C GLY A 398 4.14 11.44 25.91
N THR A 399 3.27 10.41 26.07
CA THR A 399 2.78 10.00 27.40
C THR A 399 3.22 8.62 27.86
N ARG A 400 3.65 7.73 26.95
CA ARG A 400 3.98 6.32 27.26
C ARG A 400 5.47 5.98 27.08
N PHE A 401 6.24 6.87 26.47
CA PHE A 401 7.62 6.62 26.09
C PHE A 401 8.64 7.24 27.05
N GLN A 402 9.66 6.45 27.43
CA GLN A 402 10.86 6.91 28.13
C GLN A 402 12.09 6.43 27.35
N ALA A 403 12.90 7.38 26.87
CA ALA A 403 13.97 7.11 25.91
C ALA A 403 15.08 6.17 26.43
N ASP A 404 15.34 6.19 27.73
CA ASP A 404 16.33 5.32 28.38
C ASP A 404 15.91 3.85 28.49
N ARG A 405 14.59 3.59 28.40
CA ARG A 405 13.99 2.27 28.61
C ARG A 405 13.34 1.72 27.34
N ASP A 406 12.59 2.56 26.62
CA ASP A 406 11.62 2.15 25.62
C ASP A 406 12.14 2.36 24.18
N LEU A 407 13.35 2.96 24.03
CA LEU A 407 14.04 3.07 22.74
C LEU A 407 14.88 1.81 22.47
N ILE A 408 14.73 1.29 21.25
CA ILE A 408 15.54 0.19 20.72
C ILE A 408 16.30 0.70 19.51
N VAL A 409 17.63 0.55 19.50
CA VAL A 409 18.46 0.93 18.35
C VAL A 409 19.16 -0.32 17.81
N ALA A 410 18.91 -0.63 16.53
CA ALA A 410 19.57 -1.69 15.78
C ALA A 410 20.56 -1.05 14.80
N THR A 411 21.86 -1.31 14.96
CA THR A 411 22.95 -0.75 14.14
C THR A 411 23.48 -1.77 13.13
N GLY A 412 24.10 -1.29 12.05
CA GLY A 412 24.71 -2.15 11.03
C GLY A 412 23.69 -2.95 10.19
N VAL A 413 22.44 -2.51 10.15
CA VAL A 413 21.35 -3.17 9.41
C VAL A 413 21.17 -2.54 8.04
N ARG A 414 20.60 -3.34 7.13
CA ARG A 414 20.26 -2.88 5.77
C ARG A 414 19.12 -1.86 5.82
N LEU A 415 19.29 -0.77 5.09
CA LEU A 415 18.28 0.26 4.82
C LEU A 415 18.07 0.44 3.31
N SER A 416 17.06 1.23 2.93
CA SER A 416 16.89 1.64 1.54
C SER A 416 18.07 2.49 1.09
N PRO A 417 18.71 2.18 -0.05
CA PRO A 417 19.80 3.03 -0.58
C PRO A 417 19.30 4.42 -1.00
N LEU A 418 17.97 4.62 -1.11
CA LEU A 418 17.35 5.91 -1.36
C LEU A 418 17.21 6.79 -0.10
N ASP A 419 17.55 6.26 1.09
CA ASP A 419 17.54 7.02 2.33
C ASP A 419 18.74 8.01 2.36
N PRO A 420 18.49 9.32 2.22
CA PRO A 420 19.59 10.29 2.14
C PRO A 420 20.38 10.40 3.44
N SER A 421 19.79 10.02 4.57
CA SER A 421 20.49 10.04 5.88
C SER A 421 21.60 9.00 6.01
N LEU A 422 21.70 8.07 5.06
CA LEU A 422 22.83 7.12 4.98
C LEU A 422 24.12 7.79 4.48
N HIS A 423 24.04 8.95 3.82
CA HIS A 423 25.20 9.62 3.21
C HIS A 423 26.06 8.68 2.36
N GLY A 424 25.43 7.73 1.64
CA GLY A 424 26.08 6.72 0.81
C GLY A 424 26.64 5.50 1.57
N ALA A 425 26.44 5.39 2.88
CA ALA A 425 26.86 4.20 3.64
C ALA A 425 26.04 2.96 3.23
N PRO A 426 26.65 1.75 3.20
CA PRO A 426 25.98 0.52 2.77
C PRO A 426 24.99 -0.02 3.80
N SER A 427 25.07 0.44 5.05
CA SER A 427 24.18 0.06 6.17
C SER A 427 24.00 1.24 7.12
N GLY A 428 22.99 1.18 7.96
CA GLY A 428 22.69 2.24 8.91
C GLY A 428 22.09 1.73 10.21
N ALA A 429 21.35 2.60 10.89
CA ALA A 429 20.65 2.28 12.12
C ALA A 429 19.12 2.41 11.95
N LYS A 430 18.39 1.55 12.65
CA LYS A 430 16.94 1.57 12.77
C LYS A 430 16.54 1.79 14.22
N ALA A 431 15.37 2.40 14.45
CA ALA A 431 14.85 2.67 15.78
C ALA A 431 13.49 2.03 16.00
N GLY A 432 13.31 1.40 17.16
CA GLY A 432 12.06 0.88 17.65
C GLY A 432 11.61 1.67 18.87
N PHE A 433 10.30 1.97 18.95
CA PHE A 433 9.66 2.73 20.01
C PHE A 433 8.59 1.85 20.65
N ASP A 434 8.83 1.43 21.89
CA ASP A 434 7.86 0.65 22.66
C ASP A 434 6.95 1.62 23.43
N LEU A 435 5.75 1.84 22.89
CA LEU A 435 4.73 2.71 23.48
C LEU A 435 3.63 1.88 24.19
N THR A 436 3.91 0.62 24.49
CA THR A 436 2.98 -0.24 25.19
C THR A 436 3.07 -0.01 26.70
N TRP A 437 1.95 -0.27 27.41
CA TRP A 437 1.95 -0.24 28.84
C TRP A 437 2.69 -1.45 29.44
N PRO A 438 3.50 -1.26 30.50
CA PRO A 438 4.08 -2.38 31.23
C PRO A 438 2.97 -3.30 31.78
N MET A 439 3.00 -4.59 31.42
CA MET A 439 1.97 -5.56 31.84
C MET A 439 1.80 -5.69 33.35
N GLN A 440 2.84 -5.31 34.11
CA GLN A 440 2.88 -5.41 35.58
C GLN A 440 2.44 -4.12 36.27
N HIS A 441 1.87 -3.14 35.53
CA HIS A 441 1.41 -1.90 36.15
C HIS A 441 0.32 -2.19 37.18
N ALA A 442 0.55 -1.77 38.43
CA ALA A 442 -0.33 -2.14 39.57
C ALA A 442 -1.73 -1.54 39.44
N ASN A 443 -1.83 -0.33 38.87
CA ASN A 443 -3.07 0.46 38.82
C ASN A 443 -3.55 0.59 37.34
N LYS A 444 -4.05 -0.49 36.78
CA LYS A 444 -4.54 -0.51 35.37
C LYS A 444 -5.65 0.50 35.08
N TRP A 445 -6.42 0.93 36.08
CA TRP A 445 -7.45 1.95 35.89
C TRP A 445 -6.88 3.34 35.59
N GLU A 446 -5.65 3.65 36.05
CA GLU A 446 -4.95 4.90 35.74
C GLU A 446 -4.55 5.02 34.28
N LEU A 447 -4.55 3.89 33.54
CA LEU A 447 -4.18 3.81 32.13
C LEU A 447 -5.37 4.02 31.19
N GLN A 448 -6.57 4.19 31.74
CA GLN A 448 -7.78 4.38 30.94
C GLN A 448 -7.92 5.85 30.54
N THR A 449 -8.26 6.09 29.28
CA THR A 449 -8.61 7.43 28.82
C THR A 449 -9.94 7.86 29.46
N PRO A 450 -10.00 9.04 30.09
CA PRO A 450 -11.26 9.54 30.61
C PRO A 450 -12.27 9.80 29.48
N GLU A 451 -13.44 9.23 29.61
CA GLU A 451 -14.54 9.44 28.67
C GLU A 451 -15.68 10.23 29.33
N PRO A 452 -16.51 10.94 28.56
CA PRO A 452 -17.71 11.58 29.09
C PRO A 452 -18.64 10.54 29.74
N PRO A 453 -19.28 10.87 30.85
CA PRO A 453 -20.19 9.94 31.53
C PRO A 453 -21.42 9.63 30.69
N THR A 454 -21.90 8.40 30.78
CA THR A 454 -23.13 7.94 30.15
C THR A 454 -24.26 7.82 31.16
N TYR A 455 -25.49 8.09 30.72
CA TYR A 455 -26.66 8.10 31.62
C TYR A 455 -27.75 7.14 31.11
N PRO A 456 -27.58 5.83 31.35
CA PRO A 456 -28.50 4.80 30.82
C PRO A 456 -29.87 4.77 31.46
N GLY A 457 -30.12 5.61 32.47
CA GLY A 457 -31.37 5.70 33.20
C GLY A 457 -31.28 5.13 34.62
N LYS A 458 -32.34 5.31 35.39
CA LYS A 458 -32.39 4.91 36.80
C LYS A 458 -32.57 3.40 36.96
N SER A 459 -31.63 2.74 37.63
CA SER A 459 -31.64 1.29 37.88
C SER A 459 -31.86 0.93 39.36
N PHE A 460 -31.60 1.86 40.30
CA PHE A 460 -31.73 1.64 41.75
C PHE A 460 -32.53 2.77 42.38
N PRO A 461 -33.30 2.46 43.45
CA PRO A 461 -34.15 3.46 44.12
C PRO A 461 -33.34 4.46 44.95
N SER A 462 -32.16 4.09 45.45
CA SER A 462 -31.32 4.92 46.34
C SER A 462 -29.85 4.61 46.20
N LEU A 463 -28.97 5.52 46.66
CA LEU A 463 -27.53 5.34 46.71
C LEU A 463 -27.12 4.11 47.54
N THR A 464 -27.78 3.89 48.68
CA THR A 464 -27.56 2.72 49.54
C THR A 464 -27.82 1.43 48.76
N ALA A 465 -28.98 1.32 48.09
CA ALA A 465 -29.33 0.14 47.29
C ALA A 465 -28.34 -0.11 46.16
N ALA A 466 -27.85 0.95 45.50
CA ALA A 466 -26.84 0.84 44.48
C ALA A 466 -25.50 0.32 45.02
N LEU A 467 -25.08 0.78 46.20
CA LEU A 467 -23.82 0.37 46.85
C LEU A 467 -23.91 -1.03 47.49
N GLU A 468 -25.07 -1.45 47.95
CA GLU A 468 -25.32 -2.82 48.42
C GLU A 468 -25.17 -3.86 47.30
N ASN A 469 -25.44 -3.45 46.05
CA ASN A 469 -25.23 -4.27 44.85
C ASN A 469 -23.74 -4.37 44.43
N GLY A 470 -22.83 -3.74 45.21
CA GLY A 470 -21.38 -3.82 45.00
C GLY A 470 -20.71 -2.45 44.79
N PRO A 471 -19.37 -2.42 44.87
CA PRO A 471 -18.58 -1.20 44.67
C PRO A 471 -18.82 -0.57 43.32
N LYS A 472 -19.00 0.76 43.25
CA LYS A 472 -19.30 1.51 42.01
C LYS A 472 -18.48 2.80 41.95
N ARG A 473 -18.07 3.16 40.74
CA ARG A 473 -17.50 4.48 40.45
C ARG A 473 -18.57 5.57 40.55
N PHE A 474 -18.16 6.81 40.65
CA PHE A 474 -19.08 7.93 40.78
C PHE A 474 -20.05 8.04 39.59
N GLU A 475 -19.55 7.85 38.38
CA GLU A 475 -20.36 7.81 37.15
C GLU A 475 -21.41 6.68 37.21
N GLU A 476 -20.98 5.47 37.59
CA GLU A 476 -21.88 4.32 37.72
C GLU A 476 -23.01 4.57 38.77
N LEU A 477 -22.70 5.35 39.80
CA LEU A 477 -23.72 5.77 40.78
C LEU A 477 -24.68 6.79 40.17
N MET A 478 -24.17 7.76 39.40
CA MET A 478 -25.04 8.70 38.69
C MET A 478 -25.96 7.95 37.72
N ALA A 479 -25.41 7.04 36.93
CA ALA A 479 -26.17 6.20 35.99
C ALA A 479 -27.20 5.32 36.75
N ALA A 480 -26.79 4.67 37.83
CA ALA A 480 -27.64 3.79 38.63
C ALA A 480 -28.84 4.52 39.27
N LEU A 481 -28.65 5.79 39.62
CA LEU A 481 -29.70 6.62 40.23
C LEU A 481 -30.45 7.48 39.20
N GLY A 482 -30.03 7.44 37.92
CA GLY A 482 -30.61 8.25 36.84
C GLY A 482 -30.37 9.75 37.03
N SER A 483 -29.36 10.14 37.83
CA SER A 483 -29.02 11.54 38.08
C SER A 483 -28.18 12.11 36.92
N ARG A 484 -28.54 13.32 36.48
CA ARG A 484 -27.75 14.13 35.53
C ARG A 484 -26.97 15.25 36.24
N ASP A 485 -27.11 15.37 37.55
CA ASP A 485 -26.39 16.33 38.39
C ASP A 485 -25.60 15.62 39.48
N GLY A 486 -24.30 15.45 39.27
CA GLY A 486 -23.41 14.78 40.22
C GLY A 486 -23.45 15.37 41.62
N ARG A 487 -23.88 16.62 41.77
CA ARG A 487 -24.03 17.26 43.10
C ARG A 487 -25.13 16.61 43.93
N GLU A 488 -26.15 16.05 43.29
CA GLU A 488 -27.20 15.28 43.98
C GLU A 488 -26.59 14.04 44.65
N ILE A 489 -25.75 13.31 43.92
CA ILE A 489 -25.06 12.13 44.44
C ILE A 489 -24.12 12.51 45.59
N VAL A 490 -23.38 13.64 45.46
CA VAL A 490 -22.50 14.13 46.53
C VAL A 490 -23.30 14.47 47.81
N ARG A 491 -24.49 15.04 47.67
CA ARG A 491 -25.37 15.33 48.86
C ARG A 491 -25.82 14.04 49.54
N GLU A 492 -26.23 13.02 48.79
CA GLU A 492 -26.59 11.71 49.35
C GLU A 492 -25.38 11.03 50.00
N MET A 493 -24.21 11.08 49.37
CA MET A 493 -22.95 10.56 49.90
C MET A 493 -22.57 11.25 51.23
N HIS A 494 -22.81 12.55 51.34
CA HIS A 494 -22.51 13.28 52.56
C HIS A 494 -23.30 12.72 53.74
N GLY A 495 -24.56 12.34 53.56
CA GLY A 495 -25.37 11.66 54.55
C GLY A 495 -24.85 10.28 54.96
N LEU A 496 -24.14 9.60 54.09
CA LEU A 496 -23.58 8.25 54.30
C LEU A 496 -22.14 8.25 54.86
N ARG A 497 -21.46 9.40 54.94
CA ARG A 497 -20.03 9.47 55.36
C ARG A 497 -19.79 8.86 56.74
N HIS A 498 -20.73 9.00 57.65
CA HIS A 498 -20.66 8.44 59.01
C HIS A 498 -21.23 7.02 59.11
N ASN A 499 -21.77 6.48 58.00
CA ASN A 499 -22.42 5.18 57.93
C ASN A 499 -21.62 4.19 57.06
N GLY A 500 -20.30 4.24 57.13
CA GLY A 500 -19.44 3.25 56.50
C GLY A 500 -19.15 3.48 55.01
N LEU A 501 -19.45 4.66 54.43
CA LEU A 501 -19.08 4.95 53.04
C LEU A 501 -17.55 5.07 52.91
N LYS A 502 -16.95 4.21 52.09
CA LYS A 502 -15.52 4.15 51.78
C LYS A 502 -15.29 4.25 50.29
N ARG A 503 -14.03 4.41 49.92
CA ARG A 503 -13.58 4.39 48.53
C ARG A 503 -12.32 3.53 48.43
N ASP A 504 -12.27 2.61 47.46
CA ASP A 504 -11.11 1.78 47.18
C ASP A 504 -10.05 2.53 46.36
N GLN A 505 -8.90 1.88 46.10
CA GLN A 505 -7.80 2.43 45.30
C GLN A 505 -8.17 2.64 43.84
N ALA A 506 -9.17 1.93 43.32
CA ALA A 506 -9.69 2.09 41.97
C ALA A 506 -10.75 3.20 41.85
N GLY A 507 -10.97 3.97 42.93
CA GLY A 507 -11.91 5.08 42.97
C GLY A 507 -13.39 4.66 43.12
N ARG A 508 -13.68 3.39 43.42
CA ARG A 508 -15.03 2.87 43.57
C ARG A 508 -15.51 3.08 45.02
N TYR A 509 -16.72 3.58 45.17
CA TYR A 509 -17.39 3.73 46.45
C TYR A 509 -18.06 2.41 46.85
N PHE A 510 -18.06 2.13 48.17
CA PHE A 510 -18.72 0.97 48.77
C PHE A 510 -19.11 1.28 50.20
N LEU A 511 -20.04 0.50 50.74
CA LEU A 511 -20.41 0.54 52.18
C LEU A 511 -19.63 -0.56 52.89
N GLU A 512 -18.87 -0.16 53.92
CA GLU A 512 -18.21 -1.09 54.82
C GLU A 512 -19.30 -1.66 55.77
N LYS A 513 -19.39 -2.99 55.83
CA LYS A 513 -20.39 -3.69 56.67
C LYS A 513 -19.99 -3.71 58.14
#